data_727f5f7c5386ddaf192c98e5aa18452d
#
_entry.id   727f5f7c5386ddaf192c98e5aa18452d
#
_cell.length_a   1.000
_cell.length_b   1.000
_cell.length_c   1.000
_cell.angle_alpha   90.00
_cell.angle_beta   90.00
_cell.angle_gamma   90.00
#
_symmetry.space_group_name_H-M   'P 1'
#
loop_
_entity.id
_entity.type
_entity.pdbx_description
1 polymer ?
#
loop_
_entity_poly.entity_id
_entity_poly.type
_entity_poly.pdbx_seq_one_letter_code
_entity_poly.pdbx_strand_id
1 'polypeptide(L)'
;MVTNKEIIETKRRIGEILHSFKIGYLDINAVAGPTVTLYELTPNDGVRINKIRNLKDEFAVGLKVPSVRIIAPMPNGTVGIEVPNVSRNVIPFADMLESPDYRETDMALPLCLGRRTDNSVLMADLATMPHLLVAGATGMGKSVGLNVIIASLINKKRPDELKLILIDPKRVELTVYERIAKPYIAKLTPDSKSIITDAENAQRALNCVIDIMEERYSLLEQADVRNIEEYNRSVCCSTTATPLPYYVVIIDEYGDLIMQTKGTAMENAICRIAQKARAVGIHMIISTQRPSTDIVTGRIKANFPTRIAFRTVTGTDSRVILDRIGAEKLTGKGDMLFYDGGDTTRCQCAYISTEEVIQLCDEVADEYDNCEQTVMKQRETEYKRQLPFGYYETTNKYGCKCVKSRFGGLLFI
;
A
#
# COMPACT_ATOMS: atom_id res chain seq x y z
N MET A 1 11.72 -20.14 -17.15
CA MET A 1 11.42 -19.21 -18.27
C MET A 1 10.55 -19.93 -19.29
N VAL A 2 9.62 -19.21 -19.90
CA VAL A 2 8.83 -19.74 -21.03
C VAL A 2 9.76 -20.09 -22.17
N THR A 3 9.59 -21.26 -22.76
CA THR A 3 10.43 -21.70 -23.87
C THR A 3 9.91 -21.18 -25.21
N ASN A 4 10.80 -20.94 -26.17
CA ASN A 4 10.39 -20.57 -27.54
C ASN A 4 9.39 -21.59 -28.16
N LYS A 5 9.52 -22.87 -27.81
CA LYS A 5 8.60 -23.92 -28.27
C LYS A 5 7.19 -23.72 -27.74
N GLU A 6 7.06 -23.34 -26.45
CA GLU A 6 5.77 -23.04 -25.80
C GLU A 6 5.11 -21.80 -26.44
N ILE A 7 5.90 -20.76 -26.72
CA ILE A 7 5.41 -19.54 -27.38
C ILE A 7 4.87 -19.85 -28.78
N ILE A 8 5.62 -20.60 -29.59
CA ILE A 8 5.23 -20.96 -30.96
C ILE A 8 3.95 -21.81 -30.94
N GLU A 9 3.88 -22.81 -30.07
CA GLU A 9 2.70 -23.66 -29.95
C GLU A 9 1.46 -22.89 -29.50
N THR A 10 1.61 -21.97 -28.55
CA THR A 10 0.50 -21.14 -28.08
C THR A 10 0.01 -20.17 -29.16
N LYS A 11 0.93 -19.53 -29.90
CA LYS A 11 0.58 -18.70 -31.08
C LYS A 11 -0.24 -19.48 -32.10
N ARG A 12 0.23 -20.70 -32.45
CA ARG A 12 -0.48 -21.60 -33.39
C ARG A 12 -1.91 -21.87 -32.90
N ARG A 13 -2.10 -22.24 -31.63
CA ARG A 13 -3.42 -22.52 -31.03
C ARG A 13 -4.32 -21.30 -31.00
N ILE A 14 -3.80 -20.11 -30.66
CA ILE A 14 -4.56 -18.86 -30.72
C ILE A 14 -5.05 -18.63 -32.14
N GLY A 15 -4.21 -18.81 -33.16
CA GLY A 15 -4.56 -18.70 -34.54
C GLY A 15 -5.66 -19.69 -34.97
N GLU A 16 -5.58 -20.95 -34.56
CA GLU A 16 -6.60 -21.99 -34.84
C GLU A 16 -7.95 -21.64 -34.22
N ILE A 17 -7.97 -21.13 -33.01
CA ILE A 17 -9.20 -20.69 -32.32
C ILE A 17 -9.82 -19.50 -33.12
N LEU A 18 -9.04 -18.47 -33.45
CA LEU A 18 -9.51 -17.33 -34.22
C LEU A 18 -10.08 -17.75 -35.57
N HIS A 19 -9.40 -18.67 -36.27
CA HIS A 19 -9.86 -19.20 -37.56
C HIS A 19 -11.19 -19.94 -37.44
N SER A 20 -11.38 -20.77 -36.38
CA SER A 20 -12.64 -21.50 -36.14
C SER A 20 -13.83 -20.58 -35.91
N PHE A 21 -13.59 -19.39 -35.35
CA PHE A 21 -14.61 -18.34 -35.18
C PHE A 21 -14.67 -17.30 -36.33
N LYS A 22 -13.98 -17.58 -37.44
CA LYS A 22 -13.93 -16.70 -38.64
C LYS A 22 -13.45 -15.28 -38.30
N ILE A 23 -12.44 -15.16 -37.45
CA ILE A 23 -11.80 -13.89 -37.11
C ILE A 23 -10.44 -13.85 -37.82
N GLY A 24 -10.31 -12.92 -38.78
CA GLY A 24 -9.06 -12.68 -39.48
C GLY A 24 -8.11 -11.82 -38.67
N TYR A 25 -6.81 -12.09 -38.79
CA TYR A 25 -5.74 -11.32 -38.14
C TYR A 25 -4.52 -11.25 -39.07
N LEU A 26 -3.67 -10.23 -38.87
CA LEU A 26 -2.44 -10.01 -39.63
C LEU A 26 -1.25 -10.72 -38.97
N ASP A 27 -1.11 -10.52 -37.66
CA ASP A 27 0.06 -11.04 -36.89
C ASP A 27 -0.30 -11.26 -35.43
N ILE A 28 0.53 -12.11 -34.78
CA ILE A 28 0.52 -12.35 -33.33
C ILE A 28 1.95 -12.24 -32.83
N ASN A 29 2.27 -11.16 -32.11
CA ASN A 29 3.52 -11.00 -31.40
C ASN A 29 3.43 -11.57 -29.97
N ALA A 30 4.53 -11.99 -29.38
CA ALA A 30 4.55 -12.50 -28.02
C ALA A 30 5.65 -11.83 -27.19
N VAL A 31 5.25 -11.34 -26.02
CA VAL A 31 6.13 -10.81 -25.01
C VAL A 31 6.03 -11.73 -23.79
N ALA A 32 7.10 -12.49 -23.52
CA ALA A 32 7.13 -13.42 -22.40
C ALA A 32 7.42 -12.68 -21.10
N GLY A 33 6.46 -12.64 -20.19
CA GLY A 33 6.61 -12.10 -18.85
C GLY A 33 6.86 -13.19 -17.79
N PRO A 34 7.02 -12.81 -16.52
CA PRO A 34 7.39 -13.76 -15.45
C PRO A 34 6.28 -14.76 -15.13
N THR A 35 5.02 -14.35 -15.20
CA THR A 35 3.85 -15.17 -14.81
C THR A 35 2.92 -15.45 -15.98
N VAL A 36 2.85 -14.51 -16.92
CA VAL A 36 2.02 -14.60 -18.12
C VAL A 36 2.82 -14.19 -19.34
N THR A 37 2.45 -14.73 -20.48
CA THR A 37 2.91 -14.26 -21.79
C THR A 37 1.81 -13.42 -22.43
N LEU A 38 2.14 -12.21 -22.85
CA LEU A 38 1.26 -11.33 -23.58
C LEU A 38 1.37 -11.65 -25.08
N TYR A 39 0.29 -12.07 -25.71
CA TYR A 39 0.17 -12.23 -27.14
C TYR A 39 -0.57 -11.04 -27.73
N GLU A 40 0.14 -10.21 -28.48
CA GLU A 40 -0.39 -9.02 -29.14
C GLU A 40 -0.91 -9.39 -30.52
N LEU A 41 -2.22 -9.42 -30.64
CA LEU A 41 -2.92 -9.75 -31.86
C LEU A 41 -3.23 -8.47 -32.66
N THR A 42 -2.82 -8.41 -33.92
CA THR A 42 -3.22 -7.38 -34.88
C THR A 42 -4.41 -7.90 -35.69
N PRO A 43 -5.66 -7.46 -35.42
CA PRO A 43 -6.82 -7.94 -36.16
C PRO A 43 -6.83 -7.34 -37.57
N ASN A 44 -7.48 -8.03 -38.53
CA ASN A 44 -7.75 -7.48 -39.85
C ASN A 44 -8.73 -6.30 -39.78
N ASP A 45 -8.69 -5.45 -40.79
CA ASP A 45 -9.64 -4.34 -40.91
C ASP A 45 -11.08 -4.84 -40.88
N GLY A 46 -11.94 -4.11 -40.17
CA GLY A 46 -13.35 -4.44 -40.03
C GLY A 46 -13.68 -5.51 -38.98
N VAL A 47 -12.70 -6.11 -38.32
CA VAL A 47 -12.94 -7.03 -37.23
C VAL A 47 -13.40 -6.25 -35.99
N ARG A 48 -14.59 -6.58 -35.50
CA ARG A 48 -15.10 -5.99 -34.27
C ARG A 48 -14.35 -6.55 -33.04
N ILE A 49 -13.67 -5.68 -32.29
CA ILE A 49 -12.88 -6.04 -31.09
C ILE A 49 -13.70 -6.85 -30.08
N ASN A 50 -15.00 -6.53 -29.92
CA ASN A 50 -15.88 -7.28 -29.00
C ASN A 50 -16.04 -8.76 -29.40
N LYS A 51 -15.91 -9.13 -30.69
CA LYS A 51 -15.89 -10.54 -31.09
C LYS A 51 -14.71 -11.28 -30.47
N ILE A 52 -13.52 -10.66 -30.46
CA ILE A 52 -12.31 -11.24 -29.87
C ILE A 52 -12.44 -11.27 -28.34
N ARG A 53 -12.96 -10.18 -27.75
CA ARG A 53 -13.14 -10.08 -26.30
C ARG A 53 -14.07 -11.15 -25.74
N ASN A 54 -15.08 -11.52 -26.49
CA ASN A 54 -16.06 -12.55 -26.11
C ASN A 54 -15.50 -13.97 -26.19
N LEU A 55 -14.41 -14.21 -26.93
CA LEU A 55 -13.75 -15.54 -27.02
C LEU A 55 -12.83 -15.86 -25.84
N LYS A 56 -12.94 -15.16 -24.74
CA LYS A 56 -12.09 -15.34 -23.56
C LYS A 56 -12.15 -16.78 -23.02
N ASP A 57 -13.35 -17.35 -22.91
CA ASP A 57 -13.54 -18.67 -22.34
C ASP A 57 -13.13 -19.77 -23.34
N GLU A 58 -13.34 -19.54 -24.63
CA GLU A 58 -12.88 -20.39 -25.73
C GLU A 58 -11.35 -20.44 -25.80
N PHE A 59 -10.67 -19.29 -25.60
CA PHE A 59 -9.21 -19.29 -25.48
C PHE A 59 -8.76 -20.06 -24.23
N ALA A 60 -9.43 -19.90 -23.10
CA ALA A 60 -9.04 -20.63 -21.88
C ALA A 60 -9.15 -22.14 -22.06
N VAL A 61 -10.25 -22.62 -22.67
CA VAL A 61 -10.47 -24.05 -22.98
C VAL A 61 -9.47 -24.55 -24.03
N GLY A 62 -9.34 -23.83 -25.15
CA GLY A 62 -8.49 -24.25 -26.26
C GLY A 62 -6.99 -24.25 -25.91
N LEU A 63 -6.55 -23.33 -25.07
CA LEU A 63 -5.18 -23.27 -24.57
C LEU A 63 -4.94 -24.15 -23.32
N LYS A 64 -5.99 -24.74 -22.74
CA LYS A 64 -5.94 -25.57 -21.53
C LYS A 64 -5.38 -24.82 -20.31
N VAL A 65 -5.78 -23.56 -20.13
CA VAL A 65 -5.39 -22.70 -19.02
C VAL A 65 -6.60 -22.33 -18.15
N PRO A 66 -6.42 -22.05 -16.86
CA PRO A 66 -7.53 -21.72 -15.95
C PRO A 66 -8.33 -20.48 -16.38
N SER A 67 -7.65 -19.47 -16.93
CA SER A 67 -8.26 -18.23 -17.41
C SER A 67 -7.33 -17.51 -18.38
N VAL A 68 -7.92 -16.69 -19.25
CA VAL A 68 -7.22 -15.76 -20.16
C VAL A 68 -7.75 -14.36 -19.87
N ARG A 69 -6.88 -13.35 -19.90
CA ARG A 69 -7.28 -11.95 -19.82
C ARG A 69 -7.10 -11.29 -21.19
N ILE A 70 -8.13 -10.59 -21.66
CA ILE A 70 -8.08 -9.86 -22.92
C ILE A 70 -8.06 -8.36 -22.62
N ILE A 71 -7.04 -7.68 -23.14
CA ILE A 71 -6.83 -6.24 -23.04
C ILE A 71 -7.11 -5.65 -24.41
N ALA A 72 -8.15 -4.82 -24.51
CA ALA A 72 -8.52 -4.22 -25.79
C ALA A 72 -9.33 -2.93 -25.60
N PRO A 73 -9.04 -1.87 -26.36
CA PRO A 73 -7.88 -1.76 -27.26
C PRO A 73 -6.57 -1.56 -26.49
N MET A 74 -5.43 -1.93 -27.09
CA MET A 74 -4.11 -1.52 -26.65
C MET A 74 -3.72 -0.19 -27.34
N PRO A 75 -2.73 0.57 -26.80
CA PRO A 75 -2.34 1.87 -27.35
C PRO A 75 -1.91 1.85 -28.83
N ASN A 76 -1.37 0.71 -29.29
CA ASN A 76 -0.94 0.48 -30.66
C ASN A 76 -2.06 -0.04 -31.59
N GLY A 77 -3.33 -0.07 -31.13
CA GLY A 77 -4.47 -0.56 -31.91
C GLY A 77 -4.58 -2.09 -31.95
N THR A 78 -3.75 -2.82 -31.23
CA THR A 78 -3.80 -4.29 -31.14
C THR A 78 -4.73 -4.76 -30.02
N VAL A 79 -4.88 -6.09 -29.93
CA VAL A 79 -5.59 -6.78 -28.84
C VAL A 79 -4.58 -7.66 -28.08
N GLY A 80 -4.39 -7.39 -26.79
CA GLY A 80 -3.55 -8.18 -25.93
C GLY A 80 -4.32 -9.39 -25.37
N ILE A 81 -3.71 -10.57 -25.48
CA ILE A 81 -4.21 -11.84 -24.91
C ILE A 81 -3.15 -12.31 -23.92
N GLU A 82 -3.41 -12.14 -22.62
CA GLU A 82 -2.53 -12.62 -21.54
C GLU A 82 -2.86 -14.09 -21.26
N VAL A 83 -1.88 -14.96 -21.49
CA VAL A 83 -1.98 -16.40 -21.22
C VAL A 83 -1.03 -16.78 -20.08
N PRO A 84 -1.52 -17.44 -19.01
CA PRO A 84 -0.67 -17.92 -17.94
C PRO A 84 0.43 -18.87 -18.43
N ASN A 85 1.66 -18.65 -17.96
CA ASN A 85 2.80 -19.53 -18.24
C ASN A 85 2.62 -20.87 -17.53
N VAL A 86 3.04 -21.95 -18.15
CA VAL A 86 3.06 -23.28 -17.53
C VAL A 86 4.04 -23.28 -16.34
N SER A 87 5.23 -22.73 -16.54
CA SER A 87 6.24 -22.52 -15.51
C SER A 87 6.30 -21.04 -15.15
N ARG A 88 6.02 -20.71 -13.88
CA ARG A 88 6.10 -19.34 -13.37
C ARG A 88 7.47 -19.07 -12.80
N ASN A 89 8.01 -17.89 -13.06
CA ASN A 89 9.25 -17.45 -12.45
C ASN A 89 8.95 -16.72 -11.14
N VAL A 90 9.61 -17.14 -10.07
CA VAL A 90 9.73 -16.35 -8.86
C VAL A 90 10.69 -15.22 -9.17
N ILE A 91 10.38 -14.01 -8.72
CA ILE A 91 11.24 -12.83 -8.83
C ILE A 91 11.84 -12.60 -7.45
N PRO A 92 13.11 -12.98 -7.20
CA PRO A 92 13.74 -12.72 -5.91
C PRO A 92 13.77 -11.21 -5.63
N PHE A 93 13.48 -10.82 -4.40
CA PHE A 93 13.53 -9.39 -4.04
C PHE A 93 14.96 -8.84 -4.12
N ALA A 94 15.98 -9.65 -3.83
CA ALA A 94 17.38 -9.27 -3.99
C ALA A 94 17.70 -8.81 -5.42
N ASP A 95 17.21 -9.52 -6.46
CA ASP A 95 17.41 -9.14 -7.86
C ASP A 95 16.78 -7.78 -8.19
N MET A 96 15.72 -7.43 -7.47
CA MET A 96 15.04 -6.15 -7.64
C MET A 96 15.83 -5.00 -7.03
N LEU A 97 16.43 -5.21 -5.86
CA LEU A 97 17.30 -4.24 -5.19
C LEU A 97 18.56 -3.93 -6.00
N GLU A 98 19.05 -4.91 -6.76
CA GLU A 98 20.22 -4.76 -7.63
C GLU A 98 19.92 -4.02 -8.94
N SER A 99 18.66 -3.86 -9.30
CA SER A 99 18.28 -3.20 -10.55
C SER A 99 18.73 -1.73 -10.58
N PRO A 100 19.20 -1.23 -11.75
CA PRO A 100 19.51 0.20 -11.91
C PRO A 100 18.33 1.09 -11.55
N ASP A 101 17.12 0.69 -11.92
CA ASP A 101 15.89 1.43 -11.62
C ASP A 101 15.75 1.73 -10.12
N TYR A 102 16.12 0.78 -9.24
CA TYR A 102 16.03 0.98 -7.80
C TYR A 102 17.27 1.66 -7.23
N ARG A 103 18.48 1.30 -7.69
CA ARG A 103 19.72 1.87 -7.16
C ARG A 103 19.87 3.35 -7.44
N GLU A 104 19.50 3.78 -8.64
CA GLU A 104 19.71 5.14 -9.15
C GLU A 104 18.48 6.05 -9.00
N THR A 105 17.41 5.55 -8.34
CA THR A 105 16.16 6.32 -8.22
C THR A 105 16.30 7.51 -7.28
N ASP A 106 15.74 8.65 -7.71
CA ASP A 106 15.58 9.87 -6.91
C ASP A 106 14.24 9.95 -6.16
N MET A 107 13.45 8.88 -6.21
CA MET A 107 12.15 8.80 -5.52
C MET A 107 12.31 9.01 -4.02
N ALA A 108 11.42 9.83 -3.44
CA ALA A 108 11.46 10.12 -2.02
C ALA A 108 11.15 8.89 -1.14
N LEU A 109 10.18 8.06 -1.54
CA LEU A 109 9.80 6.81 -0.87
C LEU A 109 9.62 5.68 -1.90
N PRO A 110 10.71 5.13 -2.45
CA PRO A 110 10.66 4.16 -3.53
C PRO A 110 10.11 2.81 -3.07
N LEU A 111 9.15 2.29 -3.81
CA LEU A 111 8.61 0.94 -3.67
C LEU A 111 9.02 0.13 -4.89
N CYS A 112 9.85 -0.89 -4.69
CA CYS A 112 10.28 -1.79 -5.75
C CYS A 112 9.37 -3.02 -5.76
N LEU A 113 8.24 -2.92 -6.47
CA LEU A 113 7.11 -3.84 -6.29
C LEU A 113 7.27 -5.19 -7.02
N GLY A 114 8.02 -5.24 -8.12
CA GLY A 114 8.19 -6.44 -8.91
C GLY A 114 8.40 -6.17 -10.40
N ARG A 115 7.99 -7.10 -11.27
CA ARG A 115 8.15 -6.97 -12.73
C ARG A 115 6.82 -7.00 -13.45
N ARG A 116 6.69 -6.10 -14.45
CA ARG A 116 5.55 -6.06 -15.36
C ARG A 116 5.56 -7.27 -16.32
N THR A 117 4.52 -7.38 -17.12
CA THR A 117 4.40 -8.45 -18.12
C THR A 117 5.44 -8.38 -19.23
N ASP A 118 6.06 -7.23 -19.43
CA ASP A 118 7.19 -7.01 -20.35
C ASP A 118 8.57 -7.17 -19.69
N ASN A 119 8.63 -7.67 -18.45
CA ASN A 119 9.81 -7.81 -17.60
C ASN A 119 10.44 -6.49 -17.12
N SER A 120 9.90 -5.34 -17.45
CA SER A 120 10.34 -4.08 -16.85
C SER A 120 10.05 -4.04 -15.35
N VAL A 121 10.90 -3.33 -14.59
CA VAL A 121 10.70 -3.16 -13.15
C VAL A 121 9.51 -2.25 -12.89
N LEU A 122 8.63 -2.61 -11.97
CA LEU A 122 7.56 -1.74 -11.49
C LEU A 122 8.04 -1.03 -10.23
N MET A 123 8.47 0.21 -10.42
CA MET A 123 8.76 1.16 -9.35
C MET A 123 7.57 2.08 -9.12
N ALA A 124 7.38 2.49 -7.87
CA ALA A 124 6.39 3.48 -7.50
C ALA A 124 6.89 4.33 -6.32
N ASP A 125 6.58 5.61 -6.31
CA ASP A 125 6.96 6.50 -5.20
C ASP A 125 5.76 6.76 -4.29
N LEU A 126 5.83 6.27 -3.05
CA LEU A 126 4.76 6.46 -2.07
C LEU A 126 4.53 7.95 -1.74
N ALA A 127 5.56 8.80 -1.83
CA ALA A 127 5.43 10.23 -1.60
C ALA A 127 4.55 10.92 -2.65
N THR A 128 4.62 10.46 -3.90
CA THR A 128 3.79 10.98 -4.99
C THR A 128 2.39 10.36 -5.03
N MET A 129 2.27 9.07 -4.66
CA MET A 129 1.00 8.31 -4.62
C MET A 129 0.11 8.63 -3.41
N PRO A 130 0.44 9.46 -2.54
CA PRO A 130 0.39 9.71 -1.11
C PRO A 130 -0.08 8.53 -0.23
N HIS A 131 -1.00 7.73 -0.66
CA HIS A 131 -1.57 6.63 0.14
C HIS A 131 -1.86 5.42 -0.74
N LEU A 132 -1.72 4.23 -0.16
CA LEU A 132 -1.83 2.96 -0.87
C LEU A 132 -2.83 2.03 -0.19
N LEU A 133 -3.78 1.53 -0.95
CA LEU A 133 -4.68 0.44 -0.55
C LEU A 133 -4.16 -0.87 -1.13
N VAL A 134 -3.97 -1.89 -0.28
CA VAL A 134 -3.55 -3.24 -0.69
C VAL A 134 -4.64 -4.23 -0.30
N ALA A 135 -5.17 -4.97 -1.26
CA ALA A 135 -6.19 -5.97 -0.94
C ALA A 135 -6.04 -7.25 -1.75
N GLY A 136 -6.59 -8.35 -1.23
CA GLY A 136 -6.57 -9.65 -1.90
C GLY A 136 -6.95 -10.79 -0.95
N ALA A 137 -7.34 -11.94 -1.51
CA ALA A 137 -7.70 -13.10 -0.71
C ALA A 137 -6.48 -13.68 0.02
N THR A 138 -6.75 -14.42 1.10
CA THR A 138 -5.72 -15.09 1.92
C THR A 138 -4.84 -16.01 1.06
N GLY A 139 -3.53 -15.98 1.26
CA GLY A 139 -2.56 -16.80 0.54
C GLY A 139 -2.29 -16.38 -0.90
N MET A 140 -2.78 -15.23 -1.35
CA MET A 140 -2.60 -14.75 -2.73
C MET A 140 -1.38 -13.83 -2.92
N GLY A 141 -0.64 -13.49 -1.84
CA GLY A 141 0.60 -12.73 -1.89
C GLY A 141 0.57 -11.38 -1.16
N LYS A 142 -0.57 -11.02 -0.49
CA LYS A 142 -0.71 -9.74 0.23
C LYS A 142 0.39 -9.51 1.27
N SER A 143 0.65 -10.49 2.14
CA SER A 143 1.67 -10.41 3.20
C SER A 143 3.07 -10.27 2.63
N VAL A 144 3.40 -11.05 1.60
CA VAL A 144 4.69 -10.91 0.88
C VAL A 144 4.79 -9.52 0.23
N GLY A 145 3.72 -9.02 -0.37
CA GLY A 145 3.68 -7.68 -0.95
C GLY A 145 3.90 -6.57 0.08
N LEU A 146 3.34 -6.69 1.29
CA LEU A 146 3.63 -5.75 2.39
C LEU A 146 5.09 -5.83 2.83
N ASN A 147 5.65 -7.03 2.93
CA ASN A 147 7.07 -7.19 3.25
C ASN A 147 7.97 -6.58 2.18
N VAL A 148 7.67 -6.76 0.90
CA VAL A 148 8.38 -6.12 -0.23
C VAL A 148 8.32 -4.60 -0.12
N ILE A 149 7.18 -4.04 0.23
CA ILE A 149 7.00 -2.59 0.43
C ILE A 149 7.87 -2.07 1.58
N ILE A 150 7.79 -2.72 2.76
CA ILE A 150 8.56 -2.31 3.94
C ILE A 150 10.06 -2.48 3.69
N ALA A 151 10.46 -3.61 3.12
CA ALA A 151 11.86 -3.90 2.79
C ALA A 151 12.42 -2.87 1.78
N SER A 152 11.64 -2.47 0.77
CA SER A 152 12.04 -1.41 -0.16
C SER A 152 12.32 -0.08 0.57
N LEU A 153 11.47 0.28 1.52
CA LEU A 153 11.60 1.54 2.26
C LEU A 153 12.81 1.54 3.18
N ILE A 154 12.97 0.50 4.02
CA ILE A 154 14.06 0.44 5.01
C ILE A 154 15.44 0.17 4.38
N ASN A 155 15.48 -0.44 3.20
CA ASN A 155 16.72 -0.61 2.44
C ASN A 155 17.22 0.70 1.80
N LYS A 156 16.31 1.62 1.46
CA LYS A 156 16.66 2.87 0.75
C LYS A 156 16.78 4.08 1.68
N LYS A 157 16.02 4.11 2.78
CA LYS A 157 15.91 5.27 3.66
C LYS A 157 16.51 4.99 5.03
N ARG A 158 17.30 5.93 5.53
CA ARG A 158 17.88 5.87 6.88
C ARG A 158 16.85 6.19 7.96
N PRO A 159 17.12 5.84 9.23
CA PRO A 159 16.20 6.11 10.34
C PRO A 159 15.90 7.60 10.59
N ASP A 160 16.79 8.49 10.21
CA ASP A 160 16.59 9.94 10.27
C ASP A 160 15.73 10.49 9.13
N GLU A 161 15.52 9.71 8.07
CA GLU A 161 14.68 10.05 6.92
C GLU A 161 13.30 9.39 6.96
N LEU A 162 13.15 8.28 7.69
CA LEU A 162 11.92 7.47 7.69
C LEU A 162 11.57 6.96 9.09
N LYS A 163 10.30 7.08 9.45
CA LYS A 163 9.71 6.42 10.61
C LYS A 163 8.45 5.64 10.23
N LEU A 164 8.29 4.47 10.84
CA LEU A 164 7.18 3.56 10.62
C LEU A 164 6.25 3.54 11.83
N ILE A 165 4.95 3.47 11.59
CA ILE A 165 3.93 3.19 12.60
C ILE A 165 3.21 1.95 12.13
N LEU A 166 3.39 0.84 12.84
CA LEU A 166 2.93 -0.48 12.43
C LEU A 166 1.74 -0.94 13.28
N ILE A 167 0.64 -1.26 12.62
CA ILE A 167 -0.61 -1.70 13.24
C ILE A 167 -0.97 -3.08 12.69
N ASP A 168 -0.91 -4.11 13.54
CA ASP A 168 -1.19 -5.50 13.19
C ASP A 168 -2.13 -6.13 14.24
N PRO A 169 -3.45 -6.06 14.06
CA PRO A 169 -4.41 -6.61 15.00
C PRO A 169 -4.32 -8.14 15.12
N LYS A 170 -3.77 -8.82 14.12
CA LYS A 170 -3.61 -10.29 14.11
C LYS A 170 -2.32 -10.77 14.76
N ARG A 171 -1.34 -9.92 14.92
CA ARG A 171 0.00 -10.22 15.48
C ARG A 171 0.75 -11.32 14.69
N VAL A 172 0.65 -11.29 13.38
CA VAL A 172 1.23 -12.34 12.52
C VAL A 172 2.25 -11.77 11.56
N GLU A 173 1.85 -10.77 10.78
CA GLU A 173 2.59 -10.34 9.61
C GLU A 173 3.70 -9.33 9.93
N LEU A 174 3.45 -8.39 10.86
CA LEU A 174 4.36 -7.28 11.12
C LEU A 174 5.27 -7.51 12.33
N THR A 175 5.09 -8.58 13.10
CA THR A 175 5.87 -8.85 14.33
C THR A 175 7.36 -9.01 14.07
N VAL A 176 7.77 -9.45 12.89
CA VAL A 176 9.18 -9.56 12.49
C VAL A 176 9.92 -8.22 12.57
N TYR A 177 9.22 -7.11 12.36
CA TYR A 177 9.78 -5.77 12.39
C TYR A 177 10.02 -5.21 13.80
N GLU A 178 9.65 -5.92 14.89
CA GLU A 178 10.07 -5.56 16.25
C GLU A 178 11.60 -5.47 16.37
N ARG A 179 12.36 -6.16 15.52
CA ARG A 179 13.83 -6.12 15.45
C ARG A 179 14.38 -4.74 15.12
N ILE A 180 13.68 -3.98 14.28
CA ILE A 180 14.03 -2.60 13.90
C ILE A 180 13.24 -1.54 14.68
N ALA A 181 12.71 -1.92 15.85
CA ALA A 181 11.88 -1.01 16.64
C ALA A 181 12.60 0.29 16.98
N LYS A 182 13.84 0.17 17.45
CA LYS A 182 14.64 1.30 17.92
C LYS A 182 14.95 2.31 16.81
N PRO A 183 15.48 1.91 15.64
CA PRO A 183 15.77 2.86 14.58
C PRO A 183 14.54 3.38 13.82
N TYR A 184 13.55 2.54 13.53
CA TYR A 184 12.51 2.91 12.57
C TYR A 184 11.11 3.08 13.15
N ILE A 185 10.73 2.38 14.24
CA ILE A 185 9.35 2.38 14.69
C ILE A 185 9.08 3.51 15.68
N ALA A 186 8.07 4.33 15.38
CA ALA A 186 7.56 5.34 16.29
C ALA A 186 6.53 4.72 17.24
N LYS A 187 6.86 4.66 18.54
CA LYS A 187 6.01 4.12 19.61
C LYS A 187 5.01 5.15 20.12
N LEU A 188 3.89 4.68 20.68
CA LEU A 188 2.92 5.54 21.38
C LEU A 188 3.48 6.13 22.69
N THR A 189 4.11 5.26 23.51
CA THR A 189 4.77 5.63 24.75
C THR A 189 6.07 4.82 24.86
N PRO A 190 7.05 5.24 25.69
CA PRO A 190 8.30 4.49 25.87
C PRO A 190 8.05 3.02 26.22
N ASP A 191 7.07 2.75 27.08
CA ASP A 191 6.74 1.40 27.58
C ASP A 191 5.76 0.64 26.67
N SER A 192 5.22 1.26 25.60
CA SER A 192 4.32 0.58 24.68
C SER A 192 5.04 -0.43 23.80
N LYS A 193 4.30 -1.43 23.32
CA LYS A 193 4.79 -2.33 22.27
C LYS A 193 5.11 -1.54 21.01
N SER A 194 6.08 -2.03 20.25
CA SER A 194 6.48 -1.41 18.98
C SER A 194 5.40 -1.60 17.90
N ILE A 195 4.79 -2.78 17.88
CA ILE A 195 3.68 -3.10 16.99
C ILE A 195 2.36 -2.91 17.75
N ILE A 196 1.46 -2.10 17.20
CA ILE A 196 0.15 -1.82 17.78
C ILE A 196 -0.81 -2.94 17.39
N THR A 197 -1.45 -3.58 18.38
CA THR A 197 -2.21 -4.80 18.15
C THR A 197 -3.68 -4.72 18.54
N ASP A 198 -4.11 -3.63 19.15
CA ASP A 198 -5.48 -3.41 19.58
C ASP A 198 -6.06 -2.13 19.03
N ALA A 199 -7.38 -2.10 18.89
CA ALA A 199 -8.08 -1.02 18.23
C ALA A 199 -8.05 0.31 19.02
N GLU A 200 -7.95 0.27 20.34
CA GLU A 200 -7.86 1.49 21.17
C GLU A 200 -6.52 2.19 20.94
N ASN A 201 -5.42 1.45 21.04
CA ASN A 201 -4.09 2.00 20.76
C ASN A 201 -3.91 2.36 19.28
N ALA A 202 -4.55 1.64 18.35
CA ALA A 202 -4.59 2.04 16.94
C ALA A 202 -5.28 3.40 16.75
N GLN A 203 -6.41 3.64 17.40
CA GLN A 203 -7.09 4.94 17.38
C GLN A 203 -6.23 6.04 18.02
N ARG A 204 -5.57 5.75 19.14
CA ARG A 204 -4.64 6.69 19.79
C ARG A 204 -3.47 7.04 18.89
N ALA A 205 -2.87 6.04 18.21
CA ALA A 205 -1.79 6.27 17.25
C ALA A 205 -2.21 7.17 16.09
N LEU A 206 -3.39 6.93 15.52
CA LEU A 206 -3.93 7.78 14.46
C LEU A 206 -4.17 9.22 14.94
N ASN A 207 -4.61 9.40 16.18
CA ASN A 207 -4.75 10.73 16.76
C ASN A 207 -3.37 11.42 16.94
N CYS A 208 -2.34 10.70 17.41
CA CYS A 208 -0.97 11.21 17.47
C CYS A 208 -0.45 11.60 16.07
N VAL A 209 -0.75 10.81 15.05
CA VAL A 209 -0.37 11.15 13.66
C VAL A 209 -1.05 12.43 13.19
N ILE A 210 -2.31 12.67 13.57
CA ILE A 210 -3.02 13.92 13.30
C ILE A 210 -2.33 15.09 14.02
N ASP A 211 -1.93 14.91 15.27
CA ASP A 211 -1.22 15.94 16.03
C ASP A 211 0.14 16.29 15.41
N ILE A 212 0.91 15.27 15.00
CA ILE A 212 2.18 15.44 14.25
C ILE A 212 1.91 16.17 12.92
N MET A 213 0.85 15.83 12.21
CA MET A 213 0.46 16.50 10.96
C MET A 213 0.22 18.00 11.17
N GLU A 214 -0.57 18.36 12.17
CA GLU A 214 -0.89 19.78 12.47
C GLU A 214 0.36 20.54 12.98
N GLU A 215 1.23 19.91 13.76
CA GLU A 215 2.52 20.48 14.17
C GLU A 215 3.40 20.77 12.96
N ARG A 216 3.52 19.81 12.03
CA ARG A 216 4.31 20.00 10.82
C ARG A 216 3.76 21.10 9.91
N TYR A 217 2.45 21.24 9.80
CA TYR A 217 1.87 22.36 9.07
C TYR A 217 2.29 23.70 9.68
N SER A 218 2.32 23.83 11.01
CA SER A 218 2.80 25.03 11.69
C SER A 218 4.29 25.28 11.41
N LEU A 219 5.13 24.23 11.33
CA LEU A 219 6.54 24.36 10.97
C LEU A 219 6.73 24.81 9.51
N LEU A 220 5.95 24.26 8.57
CA LEU A 220 6.00 24.66 7.17
C LEU A 220 5.58 26.13 6.99
N GLU A 221 4.53 26.55 7.70
CA GLU A 221 4.06 27.94 7.70
C GLU A 221 5.12 28.89 8.24
N GLN A 222 5.77 28.54 9.37
CA GLN A 222 6.85 29.35 9.96
C GLN A 222 8.08 29.44 9.05
N ALA A 223 8.35 28.41 8.25
CA ALA A 223 9.47 28.37 7.31
C ALA A 223 9.11 28.97 5.93
N ASP A 224 7.86 29.39 5.72
CA ASP A 224 7.33 29.90 4.45
C ASP A 224 7.57 28.93 3.26
N VAL A 225 7.29 27.64 3.50
CA VAL A 225 7.43 26.56 2.51
C VAL A 225 6.14 25.76 2.36
N ARG A 226 5.98 25.05 1.23
CA ARG A 226 4.72 24.38 0.88
C ARG A 226 4.65 22.91 1.26
N ASN A 227 5.80 22.26 1.39
CA ASN A 227 5.87 20.82 1.62
C ASN A 227 7.17 20.42 2.33
N ILE A 228 7.23 19.16 2.78
CA ILE A 228 8.36 18.59 3.51
C ILE A 228 9.66 18.63 2.69
N GLU A 229 9.61 18.48 1.38
CA GLU A 229 10.82 18.48 0.53
C GLU A 229 11.46 19.88 0.50
N GLU A 230 10.64 20.92 0.33
CA GLU A 230 11.08 22.31 0.41
C GLU A 230 11.62 22.62 1.80
N TYR A 231 10.94 22.18 2.86
CA TYR A 231 11.40 22.35 4.24
C TYR A 231 12.75 21.68 4.47
N ASN A 232 12.87 20.39 4.15
CA ASN A 232 14.10 19.63 4.36
C ASN A 232 15.27 20.23 3.55
N ARG A 233 15.01 20.75 2.35
CA ARG A 233 16.02 21.45 1.56
C ARG A 233 16.42 22.77 2.20
N SER A 234 15.49 23.51 2.78
CA SER A 234 15.77 24.81 3.43
C SER A 234 16.60 24.67 4.71
N VAL A 235 16.42 23.56 5.44
CA VAL A 235 17.12 23.32 6.72
C VAL A 235 18.38 22.47 6.59
N CYS A 236 18.68 21.90 5.42
CA CYS A 236 19.83 21.00 5.25
C CYS A 236 21.18 21.70 5.53
N CYS A 237 21.27 23.03 5.43
CA CYS A 237 22.43 23.85 5.77
C CYS A 237 22.27 24.60 7.10
N SER A 238 21.20 24.35 7.86
CA SER A 238 20.92 25.02 9.14
C SER A 238 21.64 24.31 10.28
N THR A 239 22.15 25.09 11.22
CA THR A 239 22.72 24.58 12.47
C THR A 239 21.66 24.44 13.58
N THR A 240 20.45 24.98 13.37
CA THR A 240 19.40 25.09 14.40
C THR A 240 18.16 24.26 14.12
N ALA A 241 17.95 23.82 12.87
CA ALA A 241 16.80 23.00 12.49
C ALA A 241 17.26 21.70 11.84
N THR A 242 16.54 20.61 12.14
CA THR A 242 16.79 19.27 11.58
C THR A 242 15.78 18.93 10.51
N PRO A 243 16.17 18.19 9.45
CA PRO A 243 15.22 17.66 8.49
C PRO A 243 14.14 16.81 9.15
N LEU A 244 12.93 16.87 8.62
CA LEU A 244 11.81 16.07 9.09
C LEU A 244 11.82 14.70 8.40
N PRO A 245 11.74 13.58 9.14
CA PRO A 245 11.57 12.25 8.53
C PRO A 245 10.18 12.11 7.90
N TYR A 246 10.07 11.29 6.86
CA TYR A 246 8.78 10.79 6.42
C TYR A 246 8.18 9.85 7.46
N TYR A 247 6.86 9.88 7.64
CA TYR A 247 6.13 8.90 8.45
C TYR A 247 5.30 8.01 7.53
N VAL A 248 5.40 6.69 7.71
CA VAL A 248 4.57 5.72 6.99
C VAL A 248 3.78 4.89 8.00
N VAL A 249 2.47 5.07 8.00
CA VAL A 249 1.53 4.29 8.81
C VAL A 249 1.10 3.08 8.01
N ILE A 250 1.34 1.87 8.53
CA ILE A 250 0.99 0.60 7.87
C ILE A 250 -0.01 -0.15 8.73
N ILE A 251 -1.17 -0.46 8.15
CA ILE A 251 -2.23 -1.25 8.79
C ILE A 251 -2.39 -2.57 8.01
N ASP A 252 -2.04 -3.70 8.63
CA ASP A 252 -2.10 -5.01 7.95
C ASP A 252 -3.53 -5.49 7.68
N GLU A 253 -4.44 -5.37 8.64
CA GLU A 253 -5.82 -5.78 8.45
C GLU A 253 -6.79 -4.71 8.95
N TYR A 254 -7.10 -3.78 8.06
CA TYR A 254 -8.01 -2.67 8.32
C TYR A 254 -9.42 -3.14 8.66
N GLY A 255 -9.88 -4.22 8.01
CA GLY A 255 -11.21 -4.78 8.25
C GLY A 255 -11.44 -5.19 9.69
N ASP A 256 -10.46 -5.81 10.34
CA ASP A 256 -10.59 -6.26 11.71
C ASP A 256 -10.70 -5.08 12.70
N LEU A 257 -9.96 -3.98 12.44
CA LEU A 257 -10.05 -2.78 13.27
C LEU A 257 -11.41 -2.10 13.15
N ILE A 258 -11.94 -1.97 11.95
CA ILE A 258 -13.26 -1.37 11.71
C ILE A 258 -14.38 -2.16 12.37
N MET A 259 -14.31 -3.49 12.31
CA MET A 259 -15.31 -4.36 12.95
C MET A 259 -15.29 -4.26 14.48
N GLN A 260 -14.11 -4.09 15.10
CA GLN A 260 -13.96 -3.95 16.55
C GLN A 260 -14.48 -2.61 17.09
N THR A 261 -14.32 -1.52 16.32
CA THR A 261 -14.60 -0.14 16.79
C THR A 261 -15.96 0.40 16.38
N LYS A 262 -16.81 -0.36 15.69
CA LYS A 262 -18.00 0.13 14.96
C LYS A 262 -17.64 1.26 13.95
N GLY A 263 -16.38 1.38 13.58
CA GLY A 263 -15.82 1.95 12.38
C GLY A 263 -15.68 3.47 12.27
N THR A 264 -16.65 4.25 12.74
CA THR A 264 -16.77 5.66 12.33
C THR A 264 -15.60 6.56 12.77
N ALA A 265 -15.11 6.40 14.00
CA ALA A 265 -14.04 7.26 14.52
C ALA A 265 -12.70 6.98 13.84
N MET A 266 -12.37 5.70 13.64
CA MET A 266 -11.14 5.26 12.98
C MET A 266 -11.14 5.64 11.50
N GLU A 267 -12.24 5.39 10.78
CA GLU A 267 -12.37 5.79 9.39
C GLU A 267 -12.23 7.31 9.23
N ASN A 268 -12.83 8.10 10.13
CA ASN A 268 -12.69 9.56 10.11
C ASN A 268 -11.24 10.00 10.32
N ALA A 269 -10.50 9.39 11.25
CA ALA A 269 -9.09 9.69 11.49
C ALA A 269 -8.24 9.36 10.25
N ILE A 270 -8.43 8.17 9.67
CA ILE A 270 -7.75 7.74 8.45
C ILE A 270 -8.04 8.69 7.28
N CYS A 271 -9.31 9.02 7.05
CA CYS A 271 -9.69 9.95 5.99
C CYS A 271 -9.11 11.36 6.21
N ARG A 272 -9.07 11.86 7.46
CA ARG A 272 -8.48 13.16 7.79
C ARG A 272 -6.99 13.19 7.47
N ILE A 273 -6.25 12.14 7.86
CA ILE A 273 -4.83 12.02 7.53
C ILE A 273 -4.66 11.95 6.01
N ALA A 274 -5.39 11.04 5.35
CA ALA A 274 -5.23 10.82 3.91
C ALA A 274 -5.58 12.05 3.05
N GLN A 275 -6.44 12.96 3.53
CA GLN A 275 -6.80 14.20 2.82
C GLN A 275 -5.72 15.28 2.90
N LYS A 276 -4.93 15.31 3.97
CA LYS A 276 -4.07 16.46 4.25
C LYS A 276 -2.58 16.09 4.40
N ALA A 277 -2.24 14.88 4.79
CA ALA A 277 -0.93 14.55 5.31
C ALA A 277 0.20 14.50 4.25
N ARG A 278 -0.12 14.45 2.94
CA ARG A 278 0.87 14.37 1.86
C ARG A 278 1.92 15.50 1.94
N ALA A 279 1.47 16.74 2.06
CA ALA A 279 2.38 17.88 2.04
C ALA A 279 3.38 17.88 3.21
N VAL A 280 3.01 17.28 4.33
CA VAL A 280 3.83 17.19 5.55
C VAL A 280 4.60 15.86 5.66
N GLY A 281 4.65 15.05 4.60
CA GLY A 281 5.44 13.82 4.53
C GLY A 281 4.91 12.68 5.41
N ILE A 282 3.58 12.55 5.52
CA ILE A 282 2.93 11.45 6.22
C ILE A 282 2.09 10.66 5.23
N HIS A 283 2.36 9.37 5.15
CA HIS A 283 1.75 8.46 4.17
C HIS A 283 1.11 7.27 4.86
N MET A 284 0.10 6.68 4.23
CA MET A 284 -0.60 5.52 4.78
C MET A 284 -0.66 4.38 3.78
N ILE A 285 -0.45 3.17 4.30
CA ILE A 285 -0.69 1.92 3.59
C ILE A 285 -1.71 1.15 4.41
N ILE A 286 -2.89 0.98 3.86
CA ILE A 286 -3.92 0.15 4.49
C ILE A 286 -4.10 -1.13 3.70
N SER A 287 -4.19 -2.25 4.40
CA SER A 287 -4.43 -3.52 3.73
C SER A 287 -5.60 -4.29 4.31
N THR A 288 -6.21 -5.15 3.51
CA THR A 288 -7.31 -6.02 3.94
C THR A 288 -7.40 -7.30 3.12
N GLN A 289 -7.76 -8.39 3.78
CA GLN A 289 -8.12 -9.65 3.14
C GLN A 289 -9.61 -9.75 2.83
N ARG A 290 -10.41 -8.78 3.32
CA ARG A 290 -11.87 -8.72 3.15
C ARG A 290 -12.29 -7.47 2.41
N PRO A 291 -12.18 -7.46 1.07
CA PRO A 291 -12.56 -6.29 0.28
C PRO A 291 -14.07 -6.20 0.07
N SER A 292 -14.80 -5.93 1.16
CA SER A 292 -16.25 -5.69 1.13
C SER A 292 -16.56 -4.19 1.16
N THR A 293 -17.75 -3.79 0.72
CA THR A 293 -18.16 -2.38 0.60
C THR A 293 -18.30 -1.65 1.94
N ASP A 294 -18.53 -2.39 3.02
CA ASP A 294 -18.57 -1.92 4.41
C ASP A 294 -17.16 -1.66 4.99
N ILE A 295 -16.13 -2.30 4.46
CA ILE A 295 -14.72 -2.09 4.83
C ILE A 295 -14.05 -1.10 3.89
N VAL A 296 -14.08 -1.35 2.58
CA VAL A 296 -13.51 -0.45 1.56
C VAL A 296 -14.60 0.48 1.04
N THR A 297 -14.95 1.46 1.86
CA THR A 297 -16.01 2.43 1.56
C THR A 297 -15.64 3.37 0.43
N GLY A 298 -16.63 4.07 -0.13
CA GLY A 298 -16.37 5.11 -1.12
C GLY A 298 -15.47 6.23 -0.60
N ARG A 299 -15.53 6.53 0.71
CA ARG A 299 -14.66 7.54 1.37
C ARG A 299 -13.20 7.07 1.40
N ILE A 300 -12.96 5.82 1.74
CA ILE A 300 -11.61 5.22 1.71
C ILE A 300 -11.07 5.26 0.29
N LYS A 301 -11.85 4.81 -0.71
CA LYS A 301 -11.41 4.80 -2.12
C LYS A 301 -11.08 6.18 -2.66
N ALA A 302 -11.82 7.20 -2.26
CA ALA A 302 -11.58 8.59 -2.68
C ALA A 302 -10.24 9.13 -2.14
N ASN A 303 -9.79 8.65 -0.98
CA ASN A 303 -8.57 9.11 -0.32
C ASN A 303 -7.36 8.20 -0.56
N PHE A 304 -7.57 7.01 -1.13
CA PHE A 304 -6.54 6.05 -1.52
C PHE A 304 -6.59 5.84 -3.04
N PRO A 305 -6.05 6.78 -3.82
CA PRO A 305 -6.13 6.74 -5.28
C PRO A 305 -5.32 5.58 -5.87
N THR A 306 -4.19 5.24 -5.26
CA THR A 306 -3.35 4.12 -5.70
C THR A 306 -3.73 2.85 -4.96
N ARG A 307 -3.85 1.76 -5.71
CA ARG A 307 -4.35 0.49 -5.17
C ARG A 307 -3.62 -0.70 -5.77
N ILE A 308 -3.34 -1.68 -4.93
CA ILE A 308 -2.83 -2.99 -5.33
C ILE A 308 -3.90 -4.03 -5.03
N ALA A 309 -4.31 -4.77 -6.05
CA ALA A 309 -5.17 -5.92 -5.90
C ALA A 309 -4.40 -7.20 -6.23
N PHE A 310 -4.15 -8.03 -5.23
CA PHE A 310 -3.82 -9.43 -5.42
C PHE A 310 -5.08 -10.21 -5.82
N ARG A 311 -4.93 -11.49 -6.16
CA ARG A 311 -6.07 -12.30 -6.56
C ARG A 311 -7.21 -12.22 -5.55
N THR A 312 -8.41 -11.92 -6.04
CA THR A 312 -9.66 -11.96 -5.29
C THR A 312 -10.46 -13.23 -5.60
N VAL A 313 -11.43 -13.54 -4.75
CA VAL A 313 -12.32 -14.71 -4.96
C VAL A 313 -13.35 -14.42 -6.05
N THR A 314 -13.93 -13.22 -6.03
CA THR A 314 -15.00 -12.81 -6.94
C THR A 314 -14.67 -11.54 -7.72
N GLY A 315 -15.36 -11.36 -8.86
CA GLY A 315 -15.28 -10.10 -9.61
C GLY A 315 -15.91 -8.92 -8.87
N THR A 316 -16.80 -9.17 -7.91
CA THR A 316 -17.36 -8.15 -7.03
C THR A 316 -16.28 -7.59 -6.11
N ASP A 317 -15.46 -8.47 -5.49
CA ASP A 317 -14.33 -8.04 -4.66
C ASP A 317 -13.33 -7.20 -5.47
N SER A 318 -13.06 -7.61 -6.72
CA SER A 318 -12.22 -6.83 -7.63
C SER A 318 -12.77 -5.41 -7.86
N ARG A 319 -14.10 -5.29 -8.07
CA ARG A 319 -14.73 -3.96 -8.22
C ARG A 319 -14.69 -3.13 -6.95
N VAL A 320 -14.79 -3.74 -5.78
CA VAL A 320 -14.67 -3.02 -4.52
C VAL A 320 -13.28 -2.39 -4.39
N ILE A 321 -12.22 -3.09 -4.81
CA ILE A 321 -10.84 -2.57 -4.73
C ILE A 321 -10.55 -1.59 -5.88
N LEU A 322 -10.78 -2.02 -7.14
CA LEU A 322 -10.25 -1.37 -8.34
C LEU A 322 -11.31 -0.58 -9.14
N ASP A 323 -12.57 -0.57 -8.72
CA ASP A 323 -13.73 -0.08 -9.49
C ASP A 323 -13.94 -0.83 -10.83
N ARG A 324 -13.20 -1.91 -11.05
CA ARG A 324 -13.24 -2.77 -12.24
C ARG A 324 -12.98 -4.23 -11.91
N ILE A 325 -13.44 -5.13 -12.79
CA ILE A 325 -13.14 -6.57 -12.70
C ILE A 325 -11.72 -6.84 -13.22
N GLY A 326 -11.13 -7.98 -12.80
CA GLY A 326 -9.85 -8.47 -13.32
C GLY A 326 -8.98 -9.13 -12.28
N ALA A 327 -9.05 -8.72 -11.01
CA ALA A 327 -8.27 -9.33 -9.95
C ALA A 327 -8.68 -10.79 -9.65
N GLU A 328 -9.93 -11.16 -9.91
CA GLU A 328 -10.41 -12.55 -9.80
C GLU A 328 -9.78 -13.50 -10.82
N LYS A 329 -9.18 -12.96 -11.87
CA LYS A 329 -8.53 -13.71 -12.95
C LYS A 329 -7.03 -13.85 -12.80
N LEU A 330 -6.47 -13.24 -11.76
CA LEU A 330 -5.06 -13.36 -11.43
C LEU A 330 -4.72 -14.80 -11.04
N THR A 331 -3.46 -15.15 -11.24
CA THR A 331 -3.00 -16.52 -11.01
C THR A 331 -2.67 -16.82 -9.54
N GLY A 332 -2.64 -15.78 -8.67
CA GLY A 332 -2.23 -15.87 -7.27
C GLY A 332 -0.70 -15.89 -7.09
N LYS A 333 -0.23 -16.13 -5.87
CA LYS A 333 1.21 -16.19 -5.53
C LYS A 333 1.97 -14.92 -5.96
N GLY A 334 1.43 -13.75 -5.64
CA GLY A 334 2.06 -12.46 -5.93
C GLY A 334 1.71 -11.86 -7.29
N ASP A 335 0.92 -12.54 -8.14
CA ASP A 335 0.35 -11.92 -9.34
C ASP A 335 -0.68 -10.86 -8.91
N MET A 336 -0.49 -9.62 -9.32
CA MET A 336 -1.26 -8.47 -8.85
C MET A 336 -1.61 -7.50 -9.97
N LEU A 337 -2.61 -6.68 -9.71
CA LEU A 337 -2.94 -5.49 -10.48
C LEU A 337 -2.57 -4.25 -9.67
N PHE A 338 -1.73 -3.42 -10.24
CA PHE A 338 -1.38 -2.10 -9.72
C PHE A 338 -2.23 -1.05 -10.45
N TYR A 339 -2.97 -0.25 -9.70
CA TYR A 339 -3.79 0.86 -10.19
C TYR A 339 -3.26 2.17 -9.61
N ASP A 340 -2.89 3.11 -10.48
CA ASP A 340 -2.27 4.40 -10.14
C ASP A 340 -3.23 5.59 -10.16
N GLY A 341 -4.53 5.34 -10.22
CA GLY A 341 -5.57 6.36 -10.38
C GLY A 341 -6.06 6.53 -11.84
N GLY A 342 -5.37 5.96 -12.80
CA GLY A 342 -5.72 5.98 -14.24
C GLY A 342 -5.80 4.57 -14.80
N ASP A 343 -4.66 3.99 -15.08
CA ASP A 343 -4.54 2.69 -15.72
C ASP A 343 -4.29 1.56 -14.72
N THR A 344 -4.47 0.35 -15.18
CA THR A 344 -4.22 -0.87 -14.40
C THR A 344 -3.12 -1.68 -15.04
N THR A 345 -1.98 -1.75 -14.36
CA THR A 345 -0.81 -2.52 -14.78
C THR A 345 -0.79 -3.87 -14.08
N ARG A 346 -0.64 -4.96 -14.83
CA ARG A 346 -0.39 -6.29 -14.25
C ARG A 346 1.08 -6.45 -13.94
N CYS A 347 1.37 -6.98 -12.75
CA CYS A 347 2.73 -7.16 -12.26
C CYS A 347 2.82 -8.46 -11.46
N GLN A 348 3.92 -9.15 -11.59
CA GLN A 348 4.32 -10.19 -10.63
C GLN A 348 5.09 -9.51 -9.51
N CYS A 349 4.54 -9.53 -8.31
CA CYS A 349 5.20 -9.04 -7.10
C CYS A 349 6.52 -9.79 -6.87
N ALA A 350 7.54 -9.08 -6.44
CA ALA A 350 8.76 -9.70 -5.96
C ALA A 350 8.46 -10.62 -4.76
N TYR A 351 9.31 -11.59 -4.57
CA TYR A 351 9.22 -12.52 -3.46
C TYR A 351 10.37 -12.29 -2.49
N ILE A 352 10.02 -12.13 -1.24
CA ILE A 352 10.96 -12.13 -0.11
C ILE A 352 10.45 -13.15 0.91
N SER A 353 11.31 -14.05 1.36
CA SER A 353 10.97 -15.02 2.40
C SER A 353 11.00 -14.38 3.79
N THR A 354 10.40 -15.05 4.77
CA THR A 354 10.45 -14.57 6.15
C THR A 354 11.87 -14.53 6.69
N GLU A 355 12.69 -15.50 6.32
CA GLU A 355 14.10 -15.59 6.68
C GLU A 355 14.90 -14.41 6.11
N GLU A 356 14.67 -14.03 4.85
CA GLU A 356 15.30 -12.86 4.23
C GLU A 356 14.85 -11.54 4.89
N VAL A 357 13.57 -11.42 5.29
CA VAL A 357 13.08 -10.26 6.05
C VAL A 357 13.75 -10.18 7.43
N ILE A 358 13.90 -11.31 8.12
CA ILE A 358 14.60 -11.38 9.41
C ILE A 358 16.05 -10.93 9.25
N GLN A 359 16.75 -11.48 8.25
CA GLN A 359 18.14 -11.12 7.98
C GLN A 359 18.28 -9.62 7.70
N LEU A 360 17.45 -9.06 6.83
CA LEU A 360 17.44 -7.63 6.53
C LEU A 360 17.20 -6.79 7.79
N CYS A 361 16.25 -7.19 8.63
CA CYS A 361 15.97 -6.47 9.88
C CYS A 361 17.13 -6.55 10.86
N ASP A 362 17.81 -7.69 10.97
CA ASP A 362 18.97 -7.86 11.86
C ASP A 362 20.15 -7.02 11.36
N GLU A 363 20.46 -7.01 10.07
CA GLU A 363 21.49 -6.17 9.44
C GLU A 363 21.23 -4.67 9.70
N VAL A 364 20.00 -4.23 9.51
CA VAL A 364 19.56 -2.84 9.77
C VAL A 364 19.63 -2.49 11.27
N ALA A 365 19.25 -3.41 12.15
CA ALA A 365 19.30 -3.18 13.59
C ALA A 365 20.74 -3.04 14.09
N ASP A 366 21.66 -3.84 13.57
CA ASP A 366 23.09 -3.78 13.90
C ASP A 366 23.73 -2.47 13.36
N GLU A 367 23.40 -2.07 12.12
CA GLU A 367 23.90 -0.83 11.52
C GLU A 367 23.49 0.42 12.32
N TYR A 368 22.26 0.42 12.85
CA TYR A 368 21.67 1.58 13.55
C TYR A 368 21.43 1.36 15.05
N ASP A 369 22.24 0.53 15.72
CA ASP A 369 22.09 0.22 17.15
C ASP A 369 22.13 1.45 18.05
N ASN A 370 22.86 2.50 17.66
CA ASN A 370 22.99 3.75 18.42
C ASN A 370 21.81 4.72 18.25
N CYS A 371 20.80 4.40 17.44
CA CYS A 371 19.64 5.26 17.28
C CYS A 371 18.78 5.32 18.55
N GLU A 372 18.20 6.48 18.83
CA GLU A 372 17.24 6.63 19.91
C GLU A 372 15.84 6.18 19.47
N GLN A 373 15.09 5.60 20.43
CA GLN A 373 13.71 5.20 20.18
C GLN A 373 12.82 6.44 19.96
N THR A 374 12.15 6.49 18.82
CA THR A 374 11.16 7.53 18.56
C THR A 374 9.87 7.23 19.31
N VAL A 375 9.37 8.22 20.07
CA VAL A 375 8.09 8.18 20.75
C VAL A 375 7.20 9.29 20.21
N MET A 376 5.97 8.95 19.82
CA MET A 376 5.00 9.93 19.33
C MET A 376 4.51 10.79 20.49
N LYS A 377 4.63 12.12 20.37
CA LYS A 377 4.07 13.03 21.35
C LYS A 377 2.55 13.13 21.14
N GLN A 378 1.78 12.77 22.15
CA GLN A 378 0.39 13.21 22.23
C GLN A 378 0.41 14.69 22.63
N ARG A 379 -0.29 15.55 21.89
CA ARG A 379 -0.70 16.82 22.51
C ARG A 379 -1.49 16.44 23.76
N GLU A 380 -1.07 16.90 24.91
CA GLU A 380 -1.99 16.99 26.03
C GLU A 380 -3.14 17.87 25.53
N THR A 381 -4.14 17.23 24.97
CA THR A 381 -5.46 17.87 24.90
C THR A 381 -5.77 18.12 26.37
N GLU A 382 -5.54 19.37 26.83
CA GLU A 382 -6.38 19.89 27.87
C GLU A 382 -7.81 19.62 27.35
N TYR A 383 -8.38 18.48 27.74
CA TYR A 383 -9.80 18.33 27.80
C TYR A 383 -10.22 19.46 28.75
N LYS A 384 -10.43 20.66 28.21
CA LYS A 384 -11.38 21.57 28.82
C LYS A 384 -12.67 20.77 28.83
N ARG A 385 -12.84 19.98 29.92
CA ARG A 385 -14.15 19.43 30.25
C ARG A 385 -15.04 20.66 30.18
N GLN A 386 -15.89 20.73 29.15
CA GLN A 386 -16.97 21.70 29.14
C GLN A 386 -17.81 21.27 30.33
N LEU A 387 -17.53 21.96 31.44
CA LEU A 387 -18.29 21.74 32.65
C LEU A 387 -19.75 22.03 32.30
N PRO A 388 -20.68 21.21 32.74
CA PRO A 388 -22.10 21.48 32.54
C PRO A 388 -22.43 22.89 32.97
N PHE A 389 -23.40 23.50 32.31
CA PHE A 389 -23.84 24.88 32.63
C PHE A 389 -24.06 25.02 34.13
N GLY A 390 -23.41 26.00 34.75
CA GLY A 390 -23.49 26.26 36.20
C GLY A 390 -22.37 25.64 37.03
N TYR A 391 -21.40 24.99 36.43
CA TYR A 391 -20.19 24.48 37.12
C TYR A 391 -18.95 25.28 36.70
N TYR A 392 -17.98 25.41 37.59
CA TYR A 392 -16.69 26.06 37.33
C TYR A 392 -15.55 25.39 38.11
N GLU A 393 -14.39 25.39 37.54
CA GLU A 393 -13.17 24.89 38.21
C GLU A 393 -12.69 25.91 39.22
N THR A 394 -12.26 25.45 40.37
CA THR A 394 -11.66 26.27 41.42
C THR A 394 -10.57 25.46 42.16
N THR A 395 -9.73 26.11 42.90
CA THR A 395 -8.72 25.49 43.73
C THR A 395 -9.15 25.55 45.19
N ASN A 396 -9.13 24.44 45.89
CA ASN A 396 -9.44 24.39 47.31
C ASN A 396 -8.33 25.05 48.15
N LYS A 397 -8.56 25.22 49.43
CA LYS A 397 -7.60 25.82 50.36
C LYS A 397 -6.30 25.04 50.55
N TYR A 398 -6.21 23.82 49.99
CA TYR A 398 -5.02 22.95 50.00
C TYR A 398 -4.32 22.90 48.63
N GLY A 399 -4.70 23.76 47.67
CA GLY A 399 -4.08 23.79 46.34
C GLY A 399 -4.60 22.76 45.36
N CYS A 400 -5.61 21.94 45.67
CA CYS A 400 -6.16 20.91 44.78
C CYS A 400 -7.26 21.51 43.90
N LYS A 401 -7.23 21.17 42.60
CA LYS A 401 -8.31 21.54 41.65
C LYS A 401 -9.61 20.83 42.01
N CYS A 402 -10.69 21.53 42.07
CA CYS A 402 -12.03 21.01 42.33
C CYS A 402 -13.08 21.73 41.48
N VAL A 403 -14.22 21.09 41.22
CA VAL A 403 -15.33 21.64 40.47
C VAL A 403 -16.43 22.07 41.44
N LYS A 404 -16.83 23.32 41.40
CA LYS A 404 -17.95 23.88 42.18
C LYS A 404 -19.15 24.18 41.32
N SER A 405 -20.33 23.87 41.84
CA SER A 405 -21.60 24.34 41.26
C SER A 405 -21.92 25.76 41.74
N ARG A 406 -22.44 26.60 40.83
CA ARG A 406 -23.01 27.91 41.17
C ARG A 406 -24.22 27.81 42.08
N PHE A 407 -24.82 26.62 42.19
CA PHE A 407 -26.04 26.36 42.97
C PHE A 407 -25.79 25.66 44.31
N GLY A 408 -24.52 25.51 44.71
CA GLY A 408 -24.13 24.93 46.00
C GLY A 408 -23.99 23.41 45.96
N GLY A 409 -22.78 22.91 45.95
CA GLY A 409 -22.38 21.54 46.03
C GLY A 409 -20.93 21.37 45.60
N LEU A 410 -20.12 20.60 46.33
CA LEU A 410 -18.76 20.22 45.98
C LEU A 410 -18.77 18.81 45.38
N LEU A 411 -18.31 18.67 44.14
CA LEU A 411 -17.95 17.40 43.58
C LEU A 411 -16.42 17.27 43.64
N PHE A 412 -15.89 16.28 44.35
CA PHE A 412 -14.50 15.88 44.27
C PHE A 412 -14.33 14.98 43.03
N ILE A 413 -13.35 15.28 42.18
CA ILE A 413 -12.91 14.43 41.07
C ILE A 413 -11.56 13.83 41.46
#